data_5070565d03af1bfa3dd36344fc6bb02d
#
_entry.id   5070565d03af1bfa3dd36344fc6bb02d
#
_cell.length_a   1.000
_cell.length_b   1.000
_cell.length_c   1.000
_cell.angle_alpha   90.00
_cell.angle_beta   90.00
_cell.angle_gamma   90.00
#
_symmetry.space_group_name_H-M   'P 1'
#
loop_
_entity.id
_entity.type
_entity.pdbx_description
1 polymer ?
#
loop_
_entity_poly.entity_id
_entity_poly.type
_entity_poly.pdbx_seq_one_letter_code
_entity_poly.pdbx_strand_id
1 'polypeptide(L)'
;MVLDIHKPNIPKQERSLKRYQVALETADSILEKEGIHFVTLKEIAKLSGIKRSSLYKFFPSNLAILYALSENHLDKLLNMIDTNTVNTDFQNAPDLIMLIIDLLAIYLNEHKGSAIIFLSNDLPAKLDINLHINKLFASEIISKINSKLADVDSYRLNNTLSIIAALLSQGHQELGEITPRTVNEIKRASLAYLSAY
;
A
#
# COMPACT_ATOMS: atom_id res chain seq x y z
N MET A 1 -9.26 -13.06 -13.37
CA MET A 1 -8.57 -13.74 -14.50
C MET A 1 -7.43 -12.93 -15.12
N VAL A 2 -7.34 -11.62 -14.98
CA VAL A 2 -6.19 -10.81 -15.46
C VAL A 2 -5.00 -10.84 -14.48
N LEU A 3 -5.20 -11.09 -13.20
CA LEU A 3 -4.18 -11.11 -12.14
C LEU A 3 -3.24 -12.31 -12.19
N ASP A 4 -3.67 -13.47 -12.69
CA ASP A 4 -2.82 -14.69 -12.71
C ASP A 4 -1.63 -14.62 -13.69
N ILE A 5 -1.73 -13.83 -14.75
CA ILE A 5 -0.68 -13.70 -15.77
C ILE A 5 0.51 -12.86 -15.28
N HIS A 6 0.30 -12.04 -14.23
CA HIS A 6 1.29 -11.10 -13.71
C HIS A 6 1.75 -11.42 -12.29
N LYS A 7 1.35 -12.56 -11.74
CA LYS A 7 1.73 -12.95 -10.39
C LYS A 7 3.25 -13.16 -10.29
N PRO A 8 3.92 -12.56 -9.31
CA PRO A 8 5.34 -12.79 -9.07
C PRO A 8 5.60 -14.24 -8.58
N ASN A 9 6.75 -14.79 -8.95
CA ASN A 9 7.23 -16.08 -8.47
C ASN A 9 8.19 -15.87 -7.30
N ILE A 10 7.69 -15.97 -6.08
CA ILE A 10 8.51 -15.81 -4.88
C ILE A 10 9.44 -17.01 -4.72
N PRO A 11 10.78 -16.83 -4.72
CA PRO A 11 11.71 -17.94 -4.60
C PRO A 11 11.77 -18.49 -3.18
N LYS A 12 11.96 -19.81 -3.05
CA LYS A 12 12.08 -20.47 -1.74
C LYS A 12 13.53 -20.54 -1.21
N GLN A 13 14.53 -20.49 -2.12
CA GLN A 13 15.93 -20.58 -1.75
C GLN A 13 16.44 -19.23 -1.26
N GLU A 14 17.15 -19.20 -0.13
CA GLU A 14 17.65 -17.98 0.51
C GLU A 14 18.46 -17.07 -0.45
N ARG A 15 19.38 -17.64 -1.22
CA ARG A 15 20.16 -16.87 -2.21
C ARG A 15 19.29 -16.23 -3.28
N SER A 16 18.21 -16.88 -3.69
CA SER A 16 17.29 -16.37 -4.68
C SER A 16 16.33 -15.34 -4.06
N LEU A 17 15.94 -15.54 -2.80
CA LEU A 17 15.14 -14.60 -2.02
C LEU A 17 15.90 -13.26 -1.82
N LYS A 18 17.19 -13.32 -1.48
CA LYS A 18 18.04 -12.11 -1.41
C LYS A 18 18.06 -11.33 -2.74
N ARG A 19 18.18 -12.02 -3.87
CA ARG A 19 18.12 -11.36 -5.19
C ARG A 19 16.75 -10.80 -5.53
N TYR A 20 15.70 -11.51 -5.14
CA TYR A 20 14.33 -11.04 -5.28
C TYR A 20 14.14 -9.73 -4.50
N GLN A 21 14.59 -9.69 -3.23
CA GLN A 21 14.52 -8.50 -2.38
C GLN A 21 15.32 -7.33 -2.97
N VAL A 22 16.56 -7.55 -3.40
CA VAL A 22 17.37 -6.51 -4.08
C VAL A 22 16.67 -5.97 -5.34
N ALA A 23 15.95 -6.82 -6.07
CA ALA A 23 15.19 -6.37 -7.24
C ALA A 23 14.00 -5.46 -6.83
N LEU A 24 13.30 -5.78 -5.74
CA LEU A 24 12.23 -4.93 -5.20
C LEU A 24 12.76 -3.59 -4.71
N GLU A 25 13.85 -3.59 -3.93
CA GLU A 25 14.50 -2.36 -3.44
C GLU A 25 14.98 -1.47 -4.59
N THR A 26 15.53 -2.08 -5.64
CA THR A 26 15.94 -1.35 -6.86
C THR A 26 14.72 -0.77 -7.58
N ALA A 27 13.63 -1.53 -7.69
CA ALA A 27 12.39 -1.08 -8.32
C ALA A 27 11.78 0.10 -7.56
N ASP A 28 11.78 0.04 -6.22
CA ASP A 28 11.29 1.10 -5.35
C ASP A 28 12.11 2.39 -5.53
N SER A 29 13.44 2.27 -5.55
CA SER A 29 14.34 3.40 -5.80
C SER A 29 14.13 4.05 -7.17
N ILE A 30 13.86 3.25 -8.23
CA ILE A 30 13.52 3.78 -9.55
C ILE A 30 12.18 4.51 -9.50
N LEU A 31 11.19 3.90 -8.87
CA LEU A 31 9.85 4.45 -8.73
C LEU A 31 9.88 5.83 -8.06
N GLU A 32 10.62 5.96 -6.97
CA GLU A 32 10.74 7.22 -6.22
C GLU A 32 11.48 8.32 -6.99
N LYS A 33 12.50 7.97 -7.77
CA LYS A 33 13.38 8.95 -8.42
C LYS A 33 12.91 9.32 -9.82
N GLU A 34 12.42 8.35 -10.57
CA GLU A 34 12.18 8.46 -12.00
C GLU A 34 10.70 8.27 -12.38
N GLY A 35 9.92 7.69 -11.47
CA GLY A 35 8.49 7.45 -11.66
C GLY A 35 8.18 6.07 -12.25
N ILE A 36 6.89 5.77 -12.31
CA ILE A 36 6.38 4.41 -12.58
C ILE A 36 6.73 3.88 -13.99
N HIS A 37 6.82 4.74 -14.98
CA HIS A 37 7.14 4.35 -16.35
C HIS A 37 8.57 3.80 -16.52
N PHE A 38 9.47 4.17 -15.60
CA PHE A 38 10.86 3.71 -15.61
C PHE A 38 11.06 2.39 -14.84
N VAL A 39 10.06 1.91 -14.09
CA VAL A 39 10.12 0.63 -13.40
C VAL A 39 10.01 -0.51 -14.41
N THR A 40 11.14 -0.88 -15.01
CA THR A 40 11.23 -1.97 -15.99
C THR A 40 12.27 -3.01 -15.55
N LEU A 41 12.03 -4.28 -15.91
CA LEU A 41 13.01 -5.36 -15.65
C LEU A 41 14.36 -5.11 -16.31
N LYS A 42 14.39 -4.32 -17.40
CA LYS A 42 15.62 -3.90 -18.07
C LYS A 42 16.43 -2.96 -17.19
N GLU A 43 15.80 -1.92 -16.65
CA GLU A 43 16.46 -0.92 -15.82
C GLU A 43 16.85 -1.50 -14.45
N ILE A 44 15.99 -2.32 -13.87
CA ILE A 44 16.29 -3.06 -12.64
C ILE A 44 17.50 -3.97 -12.82
N ALA A 45 17.60 -4.72 -13.93
CA ALA A 45 18.78 -5.55 -14.21
C ALA A 45 20.07 -4.73 -14.31
N LYS A 46 19.99 -3.56 -14.94
CA LYS A 46 21.12 -2.65 -15.12
C LYS A 46 21.62 -2.09 -13.79
N LEU A 47 20.69 -1.63 -12.92
CA LEU A 47 21.05 -0.99 -11.66
C LEU A 47 21.37 -1.98 -10.53
N SER A 48 20.67 -3.12 -10.45
CA SER A 48 20.91 -4.14 -9.43
C SER A 48 22.05 -5.10 -9.74
N GLY A 49 22.54 -5.15 -10.99
CA GLY A 49 23.51 -6.16 -11.44
C GLY A 49 22.95 -7.58 -11.55
N ILE A 50 21.64 -7.78 -11.32
CA ILE A 50 20.99 -9.09 -11.43
C ILE A 50 20.78 -9.44 -12.90
N LYS A 51 21.18 -10.66 -13.31
CA LYS A 51 20.97 -11.13 -14.68
C LYS A 51 19.49 -11.08 -15.06
N ARG A 52 19.15 -10.54 -16.24
CA ARG A 52 17.78 -10.45 -16.76
C ARG A 52 17.05 -11.80 -16.72
N SER A 53 17.74 -12.90 -17.08
CA SER A 53 17.17 -14.24 -17.02
C SER A 53 16.74 -14.67 -15.60
N SER A 54 17.40 -14.15 -14.56
CA SER A 54 16.98 -14.38 -13.16
C SER A 54 15.77 -13.53 -12.80
N LEU A 55 15.72 -12.28 -13.24
CA LEU A 55 14.56 -11.40 -13.00
C LEU A 55 13.29 -11.94 -13.64
N TYR A 56 13.37 -12.42 -14.90
CA TYR A 56 12.22 -13.02 -15.58
C TYR A 56 11.71 -14.31 -14.91
N LYS A 57 12.56 -15.00 -14.13
CA LYS A 57 12.09 -16.14 -13.31
C LYS A 57 11.25 -15.68 -12.11
N PHE A 58 11.55 -14.51 -11.57
CA PHE A 58 10.80 -13.93 -10.43
C PHE A 58 9.58 -13.14 -10.90
N PHE A 59 9.77 -12.35 -11.94
CA PHE A 59 8.78 -11.41 -12.43
C PHE A 59 8.57 -11.65 -13.94
N PRO A 60 7.49 -12.33 -14.33
CA PRO A 60 7.24 -12.64 -15.75
C PRO A 60 7.00 -11.40 -16.62
N SER A 61 6.73 -10.24 -16.00
CA SER A 61 6.50 -8.97 -16.69
C SER A 61 6.91 -7.78 -15.82
N ASN A 62 7.01 -6.57 -16.40
CA ASN A 62 7.18 -5.33 -15.62
C ASN A 62 6.03 -5.11 -14.64
N LEU A 63 4.84 -5.58 -14.96
CA LEU A 63 3.66 -5.48 -14.11
C LEU A 63 3.77 -6.38 -12.88
N ALA A 64 4.41 -7.55 -13.03
CA ALA A 64 4.62 -8.48 -11.92
C ALA A 64 5.51 -7.87 -10.83
N ILE A 65 6.49 -7.04 -11.18
CA ILE A 65 7.32 -6.38 -10.17
C ILE A 65 6.58 -5.23 -9.49
N LEU A 66 5.75 -4.48 -10.22
CA LEU A 66 4.89 -3.45 -9.61
C LEU A 66 3.89 -4.08 -8.64
N TYR A 67 3.32 -5.23 -9.00
CA TYR A 67 2.43 -5.99 -8.13
C TYR A 67 3.15 -6.47 -6.87
N ALA A 68 4.35 -7.09 -7.03
CA ALA A 68 5.15 -7.54 -5.89
C ALA A 68 5.58 -6.38 -4.99
N LEU A 69 5.88 -5.21 -5.57
CA LEU A 69 6.25 -4.02 -4.82
C LEU A 69 5.06 -3.46 -4.02
N SER A 70 3.86 -3.47 -4.62
CA SER A 70 2.64 -3.05 -3.92
C SER A 70 2.28 -3.96 -2.74
N GLU A 71 2.41 -5.29 -2.91
CA GLU A 71 2.22 -6.24 -1.81
C GLU A 71 3.26 -6.04 -0.70
N ASN A 72 4.54 -5.84 -1.06
CA ASN A 72 5.60 -5.59 -0.09
C ASN A 72 5.37 -4.30 0.73
N HIS A 73 4.87 -3.23 0.11
CA HIS A 73 4.49 -2.02 0.83
C HIS A 73 3.25 -2.22 1.71
N LEU A 74 2.26 -2.98 1.23
CA LEU A 74 1.09 -3.33 2.03
C LEU A 74 1.49 -4.10 3.29
N ASP A 75 2.34 -5.12 3.16
CA ASP A 75 2.84 -5.91 4.29
C ASP A 75 3.58 -5.04 5.31
N LYS A 76 4.46 -4.14 4.85
CA LYS A 76 5.19 -3.21 5.74
C LYS A 76 4.23 -2.28 6.49
N LEU A 77 3.24 -1.73 5.79
CA LEU A 77 2.23 -0.85 6.38
C LEU A 77 1.38 -1.60 7.42
N LEU A 78 0.92 -2.80 7.11
CA LEU A 78 0.15 -3.63 8.05
C LEU A 78 0.97 -4.00 9.27
N ASN A 79 2.25 -4.36 9.11
CA ASN A 79 3.17 -4.61 10.23
C ASN A 79 3.39 -3.37 11.09
N MET A 80 3.50 -2.17 10.48
CA MET A 80 3.58 -0.91 11.22
C MET A 80 2.32 -0.68 12.06
N ILE A 81 1.14 -0.90 11.49
CA ILE A 81 -0.13 -0.79 12.21
C ILE A 81 -0.19 -1.81 13.36
N ASP A 82 0.19 -3.07 13.13
CA ASP A 82 0.20 -4.09 14.17
C ASP A 82 1.09 -3.72 15.33
N THR A 83 2.32 -3.31 15.05
CA THR A 83 3.29 -2.91 16.07
C THR A 83 2.77 -1.77 16.94
N ASN A 84 2.07 -0.80 16.33
CA ASN A 84 1.53 0.37 17.04
C ASN A 84 0.19 0.11 17.74
N THR A 85 -0.47 -1.02 17.46
CA THR A 85 -1.79 -1.32 18.03
C THR A 85 -1.79 -2.51 19.00
N VAL A 86 -0.71 -3.32 19.04
CA VAL A 86 -0.66 -4.58 19.80
C VAL A 86 -0.89 -4.40 21.31
N ASN A 87 -0.35 -3.33 21.89
CA ASN A 87 -0.41 -3.05 23.32
C ASN A 87 -1.43 -1.96 23.70
N THR A 88 -2.30 -1.57 22.79
CA THR A 88 -3.27 -0.49 23.00
C THR A 88 -4.67 -1.06 23.09
N ASP A 89 -5.34 -0.81 24.22
CA ASP A 89 -6.76 -1.09 24.40
C ASP A 89 -7.59 0.06 23.83
N PHE A 90 -8.15 -0.15 22.66
CA PHE A 90 -9.08 0.80 22.04
C PHE A 90 -10.48 0.60 22.60
N GLN A 91 -11.10 1.69 23.04
CA GLN A 91 -12.45 1.66 23.59
C GLN A 91 -13.53 1.70 22.49
N ASN A 92 -13.16 2.17 21.29
CA ASN A 92 -14.09 2.32 20.17
C ASN A 92 -13.34 2.32 18.82
N ALA A 93 -14.08 2.10 17.73
CA ALA A 93 -13.52 2.08 16.39
C ALA A 93 -12.98 3.46 15.92
N PRO A 94 -13.61 4.61 16.25
CA PRO A 94 -13.04 5.92 15.93
C PRO A 94 -11.60 6.11 16.39
N ASP A 95 -11.23 5.77 17.63
CA ASP A 95 -9.88 5.97 18.14
C ASP A 95 -8.84 5.16 17.37
N LEU A 96 -9.18 3.91 17.03
CA LEU A 96 -8.32 3.04 16.21
C LEU A 96 -8.19 3.60 14.78
N ILE A 97 -9.28 4.07 14.18
CA ILE A 97 -9.27 4.68 12.83
C ILE A 97 -8.41 5.96 12.83
N MET A 98 -8.49 6.80 13.87
CA MET A 98 -7.66 8.02 13.97
C MET A 98 -6.17 7.67 13.97
N LEU A 99 -5.77 6.65 14.73
CA LEU A 99 -4.39 6.18 14.74
C LEU A 99 -3.98 5.61 13.36
N ILE A 100 -4.83 4.82 12.72
CA ILE A 100 -4.56 4.28 11.38
C ILE A 100 -4.36 5.40 10.36
N ILE A 101 -5.12 6.48 10.40
CA ILE A 101 -4.94 7.65 9.53
C ILE A 101 -3.58 8.30 9.74
N ASP A 102 -3.13 8.46 11.00
CA ASP A 102 -1.80 9.01 11.29
C ASP A 102 -0.69 8.10 10.74
N LEU A 103 -0.79 6.80 10.98
CA LEU A 103 0.20 5.81 10.51
C LEU A 103 0.26 5.75 8.98
N LEU A 104 -0.90 5.83 8.31
CA LEU A 104 -0.98 5.93 6.84
C LEU A 104 -0.23 7.16 6.32
N ALA A 105 -0.49 8.33 6.91
CA ALA A 105 0.15 9.56 6.49
C ALA A 105 1.66 9.53 6.69
N ILE A 106 2.13 9.02 7.84
CA ILE A 106 3.56 8.84 8.14
C ILE A 106 4.17 7.91 7.10
N TYR A 107 3.61 6.71 6.91
CA TYR A 107 4.13 5.71 6.00
C TYR A 107 4.23 6.21 4.56
N LEU A 108 3.17 6.84 4.05
CA LEU A 108 3.11 7.35 2.68
C LEU A 108 4.09 8.51 2.43
N ASN A 109 4.35 9.34 3.42
CA ASN A 109 5.34 10.41 3.33
C ASN A 109 6.78 9.91 3.42
N GLU A 110 7.04 8.87 4.23
CA GLU A 110 8.37 8.25 4.36
C GLU A 110 8.72 7.35 3.16
N HIS A 111 7.71 6.77 2.51
CA HIS A 111 7.86 5.83 1.39
C HIS A 111 7.15 6.36 0.13
N LYS A 112 7.79 7.31 -0.56
CA LYS A 112 7.22 7.96 -1.76
C LYS A 112 6.82 6.98 -2.85
N GLY A 113 7.54 5.86 -3.02
CA GLY A 113 7.18 4.79 -3.94
C GLY A 113 5.80 4.20 -3.62
N SER A 114 5.48 4.00 -2.35
CA SER A 114 4.16 3.52 -1.92
C SER A 114 3.05 4.52 -2.23
N ALA A 115 3.30 5.82 -2.03
CA ALA A 115 2.32 6.86 -2.35
C ALA A 115 2.02 6.90 -3.86
N ILE A 116 3.04 6.76 -4.71
CA ILE A 116 2.85 6.64 -6.16
C ILE A 116 1.99 5.41 -6.52
N ILE A 117 2.26 4.25 -5.92
CA ILE A 117 1.51 3.01 -6.19
C ILE A 117 0.07 3.09 -5.67
N PHE A 118 -0.13 3.62 -4.45
CA PHE A 118 -1.44 3.54 -3.79
C PHE A 118 -2.38 4.71 -4.13
N LEU A 119 -1.82 5.87 -4.46
CA LEU A 119 -2.59 7.11 -4.57
C LEU A 119 -2.58 7.71 -5.99
N SER A 120 -1.63 7.32 -6.87
CA SER A 120 -1.52 7.88 -8.21
C SER A 120 -2.53 7.26 -9.18
N ASN A 121 -3.03 8.07 -10.11
CA ASN A 121 -3.86 7.63 -11.23
C ASN A 121 -3.03 7.20 -12.45
N ASP A 122 -1.70 7.29 -12.39
CA ASP A 122 -0.78 7.01 -13.51
C ASP A 122 -0.49 5.52 -13.73
N LEU A 123 -1.09 4.65 -12.91
CA LEU A 123 -0.98 3.21 -13.10
C LEU A 123 -1.65 2.79 -14.41
N PRO A 124 -1.02 1.90 -15.20
CA PRO A 124 -1.64 1.37 -16.39
C PRO A 124 -3.05 0.85 -16.10
N ALA A 125 -4.06 1.33 -16.84
CA ALA A 125 -5.47 1.02 -16.62
C ALA A 125 -5.82 -0.50 -16.66
N LYS A 126 -4.90 -1.33 -17.15
CA LYS A 126 -5.02 -2.80 -17.14
C LYS A 126 -4.69 -3.44 -15.80
N LEU A 127 -4.11 -2.66 -14.88
CA LEU A 127 -3.79 -3.09 -13.54
C LEU A 127 -4.64 -2.30 -12.58
N ASP A 128 -5.64 -2.95 -12.10
CA ASP A 128 -6.41 -2.46 -10.97
C ASP A 128 -5.65 -2.74 -9.65
N ILE A 129 -4.32 -2.41 -9.65
CA ILE A 129 -3.46 -2.61 -8.48
C ILE A 129 -4.04 -1.81 -7.32
N ASN A 130 -4.41 -0.54 -7.56
CA ASN A 130 -4.97 0.31 -6.52
C ASN A 130 -6.25 -0.29 -5.95
N LEU A 131 -7.17 -0.74 -6.79
CA LEU A 131 -8.41 -1.35 -6.33
C LEU A 131 -8.14 -2.66 -5.58
N HIS A 132 -7.20 -3.48 -6.05
CA HIS A 132 -6.83 -4.73 -5.41
C HIS A 132 -6.20 -4.48 -4.04
N ILE A 133 -5.21 -3.59 -3.96
CA ILE A 133 -4.52 -3.25 -2.71
C ILE A 133 -5.48 -2.56 -1.73
N ASN A 134 -6.33 -1.64 -2.19
CA ASN A 134 -7.31 -1.00 -1.32
C ASN A 134 -8.32 -2.02 -0.75
N LYS A 135 -8.74 -3.01 -1.52
CA LYS A 135 -9.60 -4.09 -1.02
C LYS A 135 -8.89 -4.98 0.00
N LEU A 136 -7.62 -5.37 -0.26
CA LEU A 136 -6.83 -6.15 0.69
C LEU A 136 -6.61 -5.35 1.97
N PHE A 137 -6.17 -4.09 1.86
CA PHE A 137 -5.98 -3.22 3.01
C PHE A 137 -7.28 -3.08 3.82
N ALA A 138 -8.41 -2.79 3.17
CA ALA A 138 -9.70 -2.66 3.84
C ALA A 138 -10.09 -3.95 4.57
N SER A 139 -9.93 -5.12 3.93
CA SER A 139 -10.27 -6.41 4.56
C SER A 139 -9.42 -6.69 5.80
N GLU A 140 -8.10 -6.41 5.75
CA GLU A 140 -7.20 -6.59 6.87
C GLU A 140 -7.51 -5.63 8.03
N ILE A 141 -7.76 -4.35 7.73
CA ILE A 141 -8.13 -3.35 8.76
C ILE A 141 -9.46 -3.69 9.41
N ILE A 142 -10.47 -4.08 8.64
CA ILE A 142 -11.77 -4.49 9.18
C ILE A 142 -11.61 -5.72 10.08
N SER A 143 -10.83 -6.71 9.65
CA SER A 143 -10.51 -7.90 10.44
C SER A 143 -9.83 -7.53 11.77
N LYS A 144 -8.87 -6.60 11.75
CA LYS A 144 -8.18 -6.10 12.95
C LYS A 144 -9.14 -5.36 13.90
N ILE A 145 -9.98 -4.48 13.36
CA ILE A 145 -10.99 -3.76 14.17
C ILE A 145 -11.93 -4.77 14.83
N ASN A 146 -12.49 -5.72 14.07
CA ASN A 146 -13.41 -6.72 14.58
C ASN A 146 -12.77 -7.69 15.60
N SER A 147 -11.44 -7.90 15.52
CA SER A 147 -10.72 -8.72 16.52
C SER A 147 -10.53 -8.01 17.85
N LYS A 148 -10.58 -6.68 17.88
CA LYS A 148 -10.35 -5.85 19.06
C LYS A 148 -11.65 -5.28 19.66
N LEU A 149 -12.65 -5.07 18.83
CA LEU A 149 -13.91 -4.41 19.18
C LEU A 149 -15.09 -5.23 18.70
N ALA A 150 -16.03 -5.53 19.61
CA ALA A 150 -17.26 -6.24 19.26
C ALA A 150 -18.24 -5.31 18.51
N ASP A 151 -19.05 -5.92 17.64
CA ASP A 151 -20.22 -5.30 16.98
C ASP A 151 -19.94 -4.02 16.17
N VAL A 152 -18.79 -3.95 15.48
CA VAL A 152 -18.55 -2.84 14.57
C VAL A 152 -19.09 -3.16 13.17
N ASP A 153 -19.92 -2.28 12.64
CA ASP A 153 -20.52 -2.43 11.32
C ASP A 153 -19.46 -2.39 10.21
N SER A 154 -19.19 -3.55 9.62
CA SER A 154 -18.19 -3.71 8.55
C SER A 154 -18.51 -2.89 7.30
N TYR A 155 -19.79 -2.62 7.00
CA TYR A 155 -20.20 -1.76 5.88
C TYR A 155 -19.79 -0.30 6.13
N ARG A 156 -20.00 0.20 7.33
CA ARG A 156 -19.52 1.54 7.74
C ARG A 156 -18.02 1.65 7.73
N LEU A 157 -17.30 0.65 8.24
CA LEU A 157 -15.85 0.63 8.18
C LEU A 157 -15.33 0.68 6.74
N ASN A 158 -15.92 -0.10 5.85
CA ASN A 158 -15.55 -0.13 4.43
C ASN A 158 -15.74 1.25 3.76
N ASN A 159 -16.87 1.91 4.05
CA ASN A 159 -17.11 3.25 3.53
C ASN A 159 -16.15 4.29 4.14
N THR A 160 -15.85 4.18 5.44
CA THR A 160 -14.84 5.04 6.10
C THR A 160 -13.48 4.89 5.45
N LEU A 161 -13.01 3.67 5.20
CA LEU A 161 -11.75 3.41 4.52
C LEU A 161 -11.74 3.94 3.08
N SER A 162 -12.89 3.90 2.40
CA SER A 162 -13.05 4.50 1.06
C SER A 162 -12.94 6.04 1.10
N ILE A 163 -13.50 6.69 2.10
CA ILE A 163 -13.37 8.14 2.34
C ILE A 163 -11.89 8.49 2.60
N ILE A 164 -11.21 7.74 3.46
CA ILE A 164 -9.80 7.91 3.78
C ILE A 164 -8.94 7.81 2.50
N ALA A 165 -9.13 6.75 1.71
CA ALA A 165 -8.38 6.53 0.48
C ALA A 165 -8.61 7.66 -0.55
N ALA A 166 -9.84 8.13 -0.72
CA ALA A 166 -10.18 9.21 -1.64
C ALA A 166 -9.50 10.53 -1.24
N LEU A 167 -9.57 10.90 0.03
CA LEU A 167 -8.98 12.16 0.52
C LEU A 167 -7.44 12.11 0.58
N LEU A 168 -6.84 10.95 0.88
CA LEU A 168 -5.39 10.75 0.77
C LEU A 168 -4.93 10.94 -0.68
N SER A 169 -5.63 10.31 -1.64
CA SER A 169 -5.32 10.42 -3.07
C SER A 169 -5.42 11.87 -3.55
N GLN A 170 -6.50 12.57 -3.20
CA GLN A 170 -6.68 13.98 -3.55
C GLN A 170 -5.56 14.85 -2.95
N GLY A 171 -5.28 14.73 -1.66
CA GLY A 171 -4.25 15.52 -0.99
C GLY A 171 -2.86 15.29 -1.60
N HIS A 172 -2.52 14.03 -1.88
CA HIS A 172 -1.24 13.70 -2.52
C HIS A 172 -1.14 14.25 -3.96
N GLN A 173 -2.21 14.16 -4.77
CA GLN A 173 -2.21 14.69 -6.13
C GLN A 173 -2.08 16.21 -6.18
N GLU A 174 -2.66 16.92 -5.22
CA GLU A 174 -2.60 18.39 -5.16
C GLU A 174 -1.24 18.93 -4.68
N LEU A 175 -0.61 18.24 -3.70
CA LEU A 175 0.53 18.79 -2.94
C LEU A 175 1.81 17.94 -3.04
N GLY A 176 1.74 16.72 -3.57
CA GLY A 176 2.86 15.77 -3.63
C GLY A 176 3.20 15.10 -2.28
N GLU A 177 2.46 15.44 -1.22
CA GLU A 177 2.64 14.90 0.13
C GLU A 177 1.32 14.93 0.92
N ILE A 178 1.26 14.15 2.00
CA ILE A 178 0.12 14.16 2.92
C ILE A 178 0.41 15.16 4.04
N THR A 179 -0.19 16.34 3.95
CA THR A 179 0.02 17.41 4.93
C THR A 179 -0.75 17.20 6.23
N PRO A 180 -0.36 17.85 7.34
CA PRO A 180 -1.16 17.84 8.58
C PRO A 180 -2.58 18.36 8.38
N ARG A 181 -2.79 19.30 7.45
CA ARG A 181 -4.11 19.78 7.09
C ARG A 181 -4.95 18.67 6.44
N THR A 182 -4.38 17.94 5.49
CA THR A 182 -5.01 16.79 4.83
C THR A 182 -5.40 15.74 5.87
N VAL A 183 -4.48 15.37 6.78
CA VAL A 183 -4.75 14.42 7.86
C VAL A 183 -5.93 14.87 8.73
N ASN A 184 -5.97 16.14 9.12
CA ASN A 184 -7.06 16.66 9.95
C ASN A 184 -8.42 16.63 9.24
N GLU A 185 -8.46 16.94 7.93
CA GLU A 185 -9.70 16.85 7.14
C GLU A 185 -10.17 15.39 6.98
N ILE A 186 -9.23 14.46 6.76
CA ILE A 186 -9.54 13.02 6.70
C ILE A 186 -10.15 12.55 8.03
N LYS A 187 -9.51 12.91 9.16
CA LYS A 187 -10.01 12.57 10.50
C LYS A 187 -11.41 13.12 10.74
N ARG A 188 -11.62 14.39 10.40
CA ARG A 188 -12.92 15.08 10.57
C ARG A 188 -14.02 14.40 9.74
N ALA A 189 -13.76 14.10 8.47
CA ALA A 189 -14.70 13.44 7.58
C ALA A 189 -15.02 12.02 8.06
N SER A 190 -14.00 11.26 8.48
CA SER A 190 -14.16 9.90 9.01
C SER A 190 -14.97 9.85 10.29
N LEU A 191 -14.71 10.76 11.25
CA LEU A 191 -15.47 10.88 12.48
C LEU A 191 -16.93 11.28 12.21
N ALA A 192 -17.16 12.28 11.35
CA ALA A 192 -18.51 12.72 11.00
C ALA A 192 -19.32 11.57 10.40
N TYR A 193 -18.72 10.77 9.53
CA TYR A 193 -19.39 9.61 8.94
C TYR A 193 -19.66 8.50 9.97
N LEU A 194 -18.70 8.19 10.84
CA LEU A 194 -18.86 7.16 11.87
C LEU A 194 -19.88 7.55 12.96
N SER A 195 -20.03 8.84 13.27
CA SER A 195 -20.95 9.33 14.30
C SER A 195 -22.35 9.67 13.79
N ALA A 196 -22.58 9.66 12.47
CA ALA A 196 -23.87 10.05 11.87
C ALA A 196 -25.00 9.03 12.07
N TYR A 197 -24.74 7.91 12.74
CA TYR A 197 -25.70 6.82 12.99
C TYR A 197 -25.46 6.27 14.39
#